data_f6905637f3bba91bc66eca5e14c43c11
#
_entry.id   f6905637f3bba91bc66eca5e14c43c11
#
_cell.length_a   1.000
_cell.length_b   1.000
_cell.length_c   1.000
_cell.angle_alpha   90.00
_cell.angle_beta   90.00
_cell.angle_gamma   90.00
#
_symmetry.space_group_name_H-M   'P 1'
#
loop_
_entity.id
_entity.type
_entity.pdbx_description
1 polymer ?
#
loop_
_entity_poly.entity_id
_entity_poly.type
_entity_poly.pdbx_seq_one_letter_code
_entity_poly.pdbx_strand_id
1 'polypeptide(L)'
;MKFSVAAVAGLFSAVSAASLPAAFTLVAEGGLTVLTDGQYLYYGGNGTDASKDIAIFHATPDTGAVSYTAKDSTPTGWQNLYVVEKDTAPVGLTRPHSGAVPEGASTIDFSVDEKGLFAHGGNAYFAVEGYGDNPVKTVYWYGRHSSTYRAADLYVKECKGC
;
A
#
# COMPACT_ATOMS: atom_id res chain seq x y z
N MET A 1 -16.23 -50.17 -29.44
CA MET A 1 -16.16 -48.72 -29.41
C MET A 1 -15.35 -48.31 -28.18
N LYS A 2 -14.16 -47.75 -28.41
CA LYS A 2 -13.28 -47.30 -27.34
C LYS A 2 -13.40 -45.78 -27.22
N PHE A 3 -13.93 -45.28 -26.12
CA PHE A 3 -13.96 -43.83 -25.82
C PHE A 3 -12.68 -43.48 -25.09
N SER A 4 -11.82 -42.71 -25.75
CA SER A 4 -10.67 -42.06 -25.11
C SER A 4 -11.12 -40.78 -24.42
N VAL A 5 -11.00 -40.75 -23.09
CA VAL A 5 -11.19 -39.53 -22.31
C VAL A 5 -9.86 -38.78 -22.30
N ALA A 6 -9.82 -37.68 -23.03
CA ALA A 6 -8.69 -36.73 -22.96
C ALA A 6 -8.83 -35.89 -21.69
N ALA A 7 -7.93 -36.13 -20.72
CA ALA A 7 -7.80 -35.31 -19.54
C ALA A 7 -7.15 -33.95 -19.94
N VAL A 8 -7.91 -32.88 -19.90
CA VAL A 8 -7.38 -31.51 -20.03
C VAL A 8 -6.79 -31.12 -18.68
N ALA A 9 -5.49 -31.23 -18.56
CA ALA A 9 -4.78 -30.68 -17.42
C ALA A 9 -4.74 -29.13 -17.56
N GLY A 10 -5.61 -28.45 -16.83
CA GLY A 10 -5.58 -27.00 -16.71
C GLY A 10 -4.31 -26.58 -15.96
N LEU A 11 -3.40 -25.92 -16.64
CA LEU A 11 -2.28 -25.23 -16.04
C LEU A 11 -2.82 -24.01 -15.26
N PHE A 12 -2.97 -24.17 -13.96
CA PHE A 12 -3.13 -23.02 -13.06
C PHE A 12 -1.77 -22.34 -12.95
N SER A 13 -1.55 -21.27 -13.70
CA SER A 13 -0.43 -20.36 -13.44
C SER A 13 -0.70 -19.71 -12.09
N ALA A 14 0.04 -20.12 -11.07
CA ALA A 14 0.09 -19.41 -9.81
C ALA A 14 0.72 -18.04 -10.10
N VAL A 15 -0.08 -16.98 -10.03
CA VAL A 15 0.41 -15.61 -10.07
C VAL A 15 1.20 -15.39 -8.77
N SER A 16 2.53 -15.41 -8.89
CA SER A 16 3.41 -15.15 -7.76
C SER A 16 3.50 -13.63 -7.60
N ALA A 17 2.90 -13.07 -6.55
CA ALA A 17 3.17 -11.70 -6.15
C ALA A 17 4.68 -11.58 -5.86
N ALA A 18 5.32 -10.58 -6.46
CA ALA A 18 6.73 -10.33 -6.24
C ALA A 18 6.94 -9.72 -4.84
N SER A 19 8.10 -9.99 -4.24
CA SER A 19 8.46 -9.36 -2.95
C SER A 19 8.73 -7.87 -3.16
N LEU A 20 8.36 -7.07 -2.15
CA LEU A 20 8.68 -5.64 -2.11
C LEU A 20 10.20 -5.42 -2.05
N PRO A 21 10.73 -4.34 -2.64
CA PRO A 21 12.11 -3.91 -2.41
C PRO A 21 12.36 -3.62 -0.93
N ALA A 22 13.60 -3.79 -0.47
CA ALA A 22 13.97 -3.55 0.93
C ALA A 22 13.64 -2.11 1.39
N ALA A 23 13.85 -1.13 0.49
CA ALA A 23 13.42 0.25 0.70
C ALA A 23 12.74 0.77 -0.56
N PHE A 24 11.62 1.48 -0.41
CA PHE A 24 10.85 1.98 -1.55
C PHE A 24 10.00 3.19 -1.19
N THR A 25 9.57 3.90 -2.22
CA THR A 25 8.52 4.92 -2.16
C THR A 25 7.32 4.45 -2.99
N LEU A 26 6.18 5.08 -2.79
CA LEU A 26 5.00 4.89 -3.63
C LEU A 26 4.78 6.11 -4.51
N VAL A 27 4.41 5.85 -5.76
CA VAL A 27 4.11 6.89 -6.74
C VAL A 27 2.69 6.67 -7.26
N ALA A 28 1.84 7.66 -7.04
CA ALA A 28 0.47 7.65 -7.52
C ALA A 28 0.36 8.14 -8.98
N GLU A 29 -0.86 8.12 -9.51
CA GLU A 29 -1.17 8.67 -10.83
C GLU A 29 -0.59 10.09 -11.02
N GLY A 30 -0.19 10.39 -12.26
CA GLY A 30 0.46 11.66 -12.59
C GLY A 30 1.90 11.80 -12.09
N GLY A 31 2.52 10.72 -11.57
CA GLY A 31 3.89 10.73 -11.07
C GLY A 31 4.04 11.37 -9.68
N LEU A 32 2.95 11.50 -8.93
CA LEU A 32 2.92 12.14 -7.61
C LEU A 32 3.44 11.18 -6.55
N THR A 33 4.50 11.59 -5.84
CA THR A 33 5.04 10.80 -4.72
C THR A 33 4.08 10.79 -3.54
N VAL A 34 3.91 9.63 -2.91
CA VAL A 34 3.10 9.49 -1.70
C VAL A 34 3.84 10.09 -0.51
N LEU A 35 3.11 10.88 0.25
CA LEU A 35 3.56 11.60 1.44
C LEU A 35 2.87 11.03 2.69
N THR A 36 3.40 11.34 3.86
CA THR A 36 2.78 11.03 5.14
C THR A 36 2.96 12.17 6.14
N ASP A 37 1.97 12.33 7.02
CA ASP A 37 2.05 13.18 8.21
C ASP A 37 2.44 12.38 9.48
N GLY A 38 2.86 11.11 9.28
CA GLY A 38 3.15 10.18 10.37
C GLY A 38 1.91 9.44 10.90
N GLN A 39 0.73 9.69 10.36
CA GLN A 39 -0.52 9.01 10.71
C GLN A 39 -1.20 8.35 9.51
N TYR A 40 -1.30 9.05 8.39
CA TYR A 40 -1.94 8.58 7.17
C TYR A 40 -1.08 8.83 5.93
N LEU A 41 -1.50 8.25 4.81
CA LEU A 41 -0.84 8.43 3.52
C LEU A 41 -1.64 9.40 2.65
N TYR A 42 -0.91 10.23 1.89
CA TYR A 42 -1.46 11.26 1.01
C TYR A 42 -0.70 11.32 -0.30
N TYR A 43 -1.32 11.87 -1.35
CA TYR A 43 -0.60 12.35 -2.52
C TYR A 43 -1.30 13.58 -3.12
N GLY A 44 -0.60 14.30 -3.99
CA GLY A 44 -1.09 15.53 -4.59
C GLY A 44 -0.79 16.78 -3.76
N GLY A 45 -1.42 17.89 -4.14
CA GLY A 45 -1.08 19.20 -3.59
C GLY A 45 0.21 19.75 -4.18
N ASN A 46 0.69 20.86 -3.64
CA ASN A 46 1.85 21.59 -4.18
C ASN A 46 3.20 21.02 -3.68
N GLY A 47 3.21 19.92 -2.95
CA GLY A 47 4.44 19.31 -2.39
C GLY A 47 5.18 20.18 -1.37
N THR A 48 4.62 21.33 -1.00
CA THR A 48 5.21 22.32 -0.09
C THR A 48 4.59 22.32 1.30
N ASP A 49 3.69 21.37 1.58
CA ASP A 49 3.12 21.22 2.91
C ASP A 49 4.19 20.69 3.86
N ALA A 50 4.78 21.58 4.65
CA ALA A 50 5.84 21.27 5.63
C ALA A 50 5.38 20.28 6.74
N SER A 51 4.09 19.96 6.80
CA SER A 51 3.54 18.97 7.73
C SER A 51 3.60 17.53 7.20
N LYS A 52 4.05 17.32 5.95
CA LYS A 52 4.12 16.02 5.30
C LYS A 52 5.51 15.74 4.75
N ASP A 53 6.00 14.56 5.00
CA ASP A 53 7.26 14.04 4.48
C ASP A 53 7.03 13.01 3.37
N ILE A 54 8.04 12.79 2.52
CA ILE A 54 8.02 11.68 1.58
C ILE A 54 7.98 10.37 2.38
N ALA A 55 7.00 9.53 2.10
CA ALA A 55 6.87 8.23 2.74
C ALA A 55 7.91 7.25 2.14
N ILE A 56 9.04 7.08 2.83
CA ILE A 56 10.04 6.05 2.51
C ILE A 56 9.76 4.84 3.39
N PHE A 57 9.46 3.73 2.76
CA PHE A 57 9.07 2.49 3.41
C PHE A 57 10.19 1.46 3.39
N HIS A 58 10.19 0.60 4.40
CA HIS A 58 11.07 -0.56 4.50
C HIS A 58 10.22 -1.83 4.62
N ALA A 59 10.49 -2.81 3.75
CA ALA A 59 9.76 -4.07 3.74
C ALA A 59 10.49 -5.15 4.51
N THR A 60 9.72 -6.02 5.19
CA THR A 60 10.19 -7.29 5.74
C THR A 60 9.78 -8.40 4.77
N PRO A 61 10.73 -9.03 4.06
CA PRO A 61 10.42 -9.92 2.93
C PRO A 61 9.54 -11.11 3.29
N ASP A 62 9.76 -11.72 4.46
CA ASP A 62 9.10 -12.98 4.83
C ASP A 62 7.62 -12.81 5.20
N THR A 63 7.24 -11.65 5.69
CA THR A 63 5.88 -11.38 6.15
C THR A 63 5.13 -10.38 5.29
N GLY A 64 5.83 -9.68 4.40
CA GLY A 64 5.27 -8.53 3.69
C GLY A 64 4.88 -7.39 4.63
N ALA A 65 5.45 -7.32 5.84
CA ALA A 65 5.26 -6.17 6.71
C ALA A 65 6.01 -4.96 6.16
N VAL A 66 5.41 -3.78 6.30
CA VAL A 66 5.96 -2.52 5.82
C VAL A 66 6.09 -1.56 6.99
N SER A 67 7.27 -1.01 7.19
CA SER A 67 7.55 -0.03 8.23
C SER A 67 7.94 1.33 7.66
N TYR A 68 7.72 2.35 8.46
CA TYR A 68 8.11 3.73 8.21
C TYR A 68 8.83 4.28 9.44
N THR A 69 9.83 5.11 9.21
CA THR A 69 10.51 5.86 10.27
C THR A 69 10.63 7.30 9.84
N ALA A 70 10.11 8.22 10.63
CA ALA A 70 10.19 9.65 10.33
C ALA A 70 11.65 10.12 10.35
N LYS A 71 12.00 11.06 9.45
CA LYS A 71 13.35 11.53 9.18
C LYS A 71 14.11 11.98 10.45
N ASP A 72 13.42 12.65 11.36
CA ASP A 72 14.01 13.22 12.58
C ASP A 72 13.63 12.42 13.84
N SER A 73 13.12 11.17 13.65
CA SER A 73 12.78 10.31 14.78
C SER A 73 14.00 9.58 15.33
N THR A 74 13.88 9.13 16.58
CA THR A 74 14.86 8.21 17.15
C THR A 74 14.88 6.88 16.38
N PRO A 75 15.98 6.12 16.36
CA PRO A 75 16.04 4.82 15.68
C PRO A 75 14.94 3.83 16.08
N THR A 76 14.35 4.01 17.26
CA THR A 76 13.24 3.19 17.77
C THR A 76 11.86 3.73 17.41
N GLY A 77 11.77 4.87 16.69
CA GLY A 77 10.51 5.52 16.30
C GLY A 77 9.81 4.91 15.08
N TRP A 78 10.05 3.62 14.78
CA TRP A 78 9.40 2.92 13.69
C TRP A 78 7.89 2.80 13.90
N GLN A 79 7.17 2.80 12.79
CA GLN A 79 5.73 2.64 12.71
C GLN A 79 5.42 1.57 11.67
N ASN A 80 4.37 0.78 11.86
CA ASN A 80 3.91 -0.19 10.88
C ASN A 80 2.82 0.41 10.01
N LEU A 81 2.90 0.18 8.72
CA LEU A 81 1.80 0.41 7.79
C LEU A 81 0.67 -0.58 8.05
N TYR A 82 -0.57 -0.12 8.02
CA TYR A 82 -1.74 -1.00 8.14
C TYR A 82 -2.87 -0.59 7.19
N VAL A 83 -3.70 -1.56 6.88
CA VAL A 83 -4.99 -1.38 6.21
C VAL A 83 -6.09 -2.02 7.04
N VAL A 84 -7.29 -1.46 7.03
CA VAL A 84 -8.48 -2.09 7.63
C VAL A 84 -9.17 -2.90 6.54
N GLU A 85 -9.08 -4.24 6.60
CA GLU A 85 -9.37 -5.11 5.45
C GLU A 85 -10.83 -5.09 4.98
N LYS A 86 -11.77 -5.03 5.90
CA LYS A 86 -13.21 -5.19 5.60
C LYS A 86 -13.97 -3.87 5.51
N ASP A 87 -13.26 -2.76 5.56
CA ASP A 87 -13.87 -1.43 5.54
C ASP A 87 -13.08 -0.49 4.64
N THR A 88 -13.73 0.56 4.13
CA THR A 88 -13.04 1.63 3.43
C THR A 88 -12.55 2.63 4.46
N ALA A 89 -11.27 2.55 4.77
CA ALA A 89 -10.62 3.36 5.79
C ALA A 89 -9.28 3.91 5.27
N PRO A 90 -8.82 5.05 5.79
CA PRO A 90 -7.50 5.57 5.46
C PRO A 90 -6.41 4.54 5.75
N VAL A 91 -5.47 4.40 4.80
CA VAL A 91 -4.24 3.63 5.03
C VAL A 91 -3.42 4.36 6.07
N GLY A 92 -3.09 3.67 7.15
CA GLY A 92 -2.51 4.32 8.33
C GLY A 92 -1.16 3.78 8.74
N LEU A 93 -0.52 4.53 9.60
CA LEU A 93 0.70 4.16 10.32
C LEU A 93 0.38 4.01 11.80
N THR A 94 0.92 2.98 12.44
CA THR A 94 0.81 2.82 13.90
C THR A 94 1.45 4.00 14.62
N ARG A 95 1.15 4.19 15.89
CA ARG A 95 1.89 5.19 16.68
C ARG A 95 3.35 4.76 16.81
N PRO A 96 4.31 5.69 16.82
CA PRO A 96 5.70 5.38 17.10
C PRO A 96 5.82 4.54 18.38
N HIS A 97 6.69 3.53 18.36
CA HIS A 97 6.91 2.58 19.46
C HIS A 97 5.69 1.71 19.85
N SER A 98 4.66 1.65 19.01
CA SER A 98 3.46 0.86 19.28
C SER A 98 3.08 0.03 18.05
N GLY A 99 2.79 -1.24 18.29
CA GLY A 99 2.20 -2.12 17.27
C GLY A 99 0.67 -2.13 17.28
N ALA A 100 0.03 -1.28 18.09
CA ALA A 100 -1.42 -1.24 18.21
C ALA A 100 -2.05 -0.72 16.91
N VAL A 101 -3.02 -1.47 16.38
CA VAL A 101 -3.80 -1.15 15.17
C VAL A 101 -5.29 -1.15 15.48
N PRO A 102 -6.12 -0.49 14.65
CA PRO A 102 -7.57 -0.60 14.74
C PRO A 102 -8.07 -2.04 14.60
N GLU A 103 -9.27 -2.30 15.10
CA GLU A 103 -9.92 -3.61 14.90
C GLU A 103 -10.08 -3.92 13.41
N GLY A 104 -9.76 -5.17 13.03
CA GLY A 104 -9.82 -5.63 11.64
C GLY A 104 -8.69 -5.13 10.74
N ALA A 105 -7.66 -4.48 11.31
CA ALA A 105 -6.51 -4.05 10.55
C ALA A 105 -5.46 -5.16 10.41
N SER A 106 -4.75 -5.13 9.27
CA SER A 106 -3.59 -5.98 8.97
C SER A 106 -2.35 -5.12 8.73
N THR A 107 -1.20 -5.59 9.23
CA THR A 107 0.13 -4.98 9.05
C THR A 107 1.08 -5.82 8.20
N ILE A 108 0.61 -6.92 7.65
CA ILE A 108 1.38 -7.90 6.87
C ILE A 108 0.77 -8.10 5.49
N ASP A 109 1.34 -9.00 4.68
CA ASP A 109 0.85 -9.38 3.35
C ASP A 109 0.86 -8.25 2.31
N PHE A 110 1.71 -7.23 2.51
CA PHE A 110 1.98 -6.26 1.46
C PHE A 110 2.95 -6.85 0.43
N SER A 111 2.72 -6.51 -0.83
CA SER A 111 3.47 -7.06 -1.98
C SER A 111 3.46 -6.07 -3.15
N VAL A 112 4.11 -6.45 -4.23
CA VAL A 112 3.97 -5.78 -5.53
C VAL A 112 3.38 -6.76 -6.52
N ASP A 113 2.40 -6.32 -7.31
CA ASP A 113 1.78 -7.13 -8.35
C ASP A 113 2.62 -7.16 -9.65
N GLU A 114 2.17 -7.90 -10.65
CA GLU A 114 2.84 -8.03 -11.95
C GLU A 114 2.93 -6.71 -12.74
N LYS A 115 2.09 -5.74 -12.40
CA LYS A 115 2.06 -4.40 -13.02
C LYS A 115 2.94 -3.40 -12.28
N GLY A 116 3.58 -3.82 -11.18
CA GLY A 116 4.36 -2.94 -10.30
C GLY A 116 3.51 -2.15 -9.31
N LEU A 117 2.24 -2.52 -9.13
CA LEU A 117 1.35 -1.88 -8.18
C LEU A 117 1.55 -2.42 -6.77
N PHE A 118 1.52 -1.54 -5.80
CA PHE A 118 1.48 -1.88 -4.40
C PHE A 118 0.18 -2.60 -4.08
N ALA A 119 0.27 -3.72 -3.40
CA ALA A 119 -0.85 -4.60 -3.12
C ALA A 119 -0.84 -5.08 -1.67
N HIS A 120 -1.99 -5.48 -1.15
CA HIS A 120 -2.16 -6.19 0.11
C HIS A 120 -3.05 -7.40 -0.11
N GLY A 121 -2.64 -8.55 0.42
CA GLY A 121 -3.34 -9.82 0.18
C GLY A 121 -3.50 -10.15 -1.31
N GLY A 122 -2.55 -9.75 -2.15
CA GLY A 122 -2.57 -9.93 -3.60
C GLY A 122 -3.47 -8.98 -4.38
N ASN A 123 -4.06 -7.97 -3.74
CA ASN A 123 -4.97 -7.02 -4.36
C ASN A 123 -4.47 -5.57 -4.24
N ALA A 124 -4.52 -4.80 -5.32
CA ALA A 124 -4.19 -3.38 -5.35
C ALA A 124 -5.45 -2.51 -5.14
N TYR A 125 -6.16 -2.74 -4.03
CA TYR A 125 -7.44 -2.07 -3.73
C TYR A 125 -7.25 -0.75 -2.98
N PHE A 126 -6.32 0.07 -3.43
CA PHE A 126 -6.18 1.43 -2.91
C PHE A 126 -7.14 2.37 -3.64
N ALA A 127 -7.59 3.38 -2.93
CA ALA A 127 -8.58 4.32 -3.41
C ALA A 127 -8.35 5.72 -2.85
N VAL A 128 -8.98 6.70 -3.47
CA VAL A 128 -9.08 8.08 -2.98
C VAL A 128 -10.52 8.55 -3.13
N GLU A 129 -10.87 9.63 -2.45
CA GLU A 129 -12.15 10.28 -2.68
C GLU A 129 -12.29 10.69 -4.14
N GLY A 130 -13.37 10.24 -4.77
CA GLY A 130 -13.65 10.46 -6.19
C GLY A 130 -14.20 11.84 -6.50
N TYR A 131 -14.70 12.56 -5.49
CA TYR A 131 -15.38 13.84 -5.64
C TYR A 131 -14.69 14.93 -4.81
N GLY A 132 -14.87 16.17 -5.24
CA GLY A 132 -14.29 17.35 -4.57
C GLY A 132 -12.98 17.80 -5.19
N ASP A 133 -12.70 19.11 -5.02
CA ASP A 133 -11.56 19.80 -5.64
C ASP A 133 -10.32 19.82 -4.74
N ASN A 134 -10.29 19.04 -3.65
CA ASN A 134 -9.11 18.98 -2.79
C ASN A 134 -7.92 18.42 -3.57
N PRO A 135 -6.86 19.19 -3.81
CA PRO A 135 -5.69 18.71 -4.52
C PRO A 135 -4.89 17.66 -3.72
N VAL A 136 -5.04 17.62 -2.41
CA VAL A 136 -4.44 16.62 -1.54
C VAL A 136 -5.43 15.48 -1.37
N LYS A 137 -5.05 14.28 -1.79
CA LYS A 137 -5.86 13.07 -1.69
C LYS A 137 -5.35 12.17 -0.57
N THR A 138 -6.22 11.84 0.37
CA THR A 138 -5.94 10.79 1.36
C THR A 138 -6.05 9.42 0.68
N VAL A 139 -5.09 8.54 0.94
CA VAL A 139 -5.10 7.16 0.44
C VAL A 139 -5.93 6.29 1.36
N TYR A 140 -6.89 5.58 0.80
CA TYR A 140 -7.77 4.62 1.49
C TYR A 140 -7.48 3.21 1.03
N TRP A 141 -7.72 2.24 1.89
CA TRP A 141 -7.93 0.84 1.51
C TRP A 141 -9.42 0.66 1.19
N TYR A 142 -9.70 0.06 0.02
CA TYR A 142 -11.07 -0.07 -0.49
C TYR A 142 -11.66 -1.44 -0.11
N GLY A 143 -11.76 -1.73 1.18
CA GLY A 143 -12.27 -2.99 1.70
C GLY A 143 -13.78 -3.18 1.49
N ARG A 144 -14.53 -2.10 1.30
CA ARG A 144 -15.95 -2.11 0.97
C ARG A 144 -16.21 -1.14 -0.16
N HIS A 145 -16.81 -1.64 -1.25
CA HIS A 145 -17.15 -0.81 -2.42
C HIS A 145 -18.09 0.34 -2.04
N SER A 146 -17.74 1.55 -2.44
CA SER A 146 -18.53 2.76 -2.27
C SER A 146 -18.36 3.65 -3.49
N SER A 147 -19.45 4.23 -3.99
CA SER A 147 -19.41 5.17 -5.12
C SER A 147 -18.73 6.50 -4.79
N THR A 148 -18.43 6.76 -3.51
CA THR A 148 -17.71 7.95 -3.06
C THR A 148 -16.22 7.90 -3.39
N TYR A 149 -15.68 6.71 -3.55
CA TYR A 149 -14.25 6.50 -3.79
C TYR A 149 -13.99 6.03 -5.22
N ARG A 150 -12.81 6.32 -5.72
CA ARG A 150 -12.28 5.79 -6.98
C ARG A 150 -10.95 5.08 -6.75
N ALA A 151 -10.64 4.10 -7.60
CA ALA A 151 -9.36 3.41 -7.55
C ALA A 151 -8.18 4.39 -7.69
N ALA A 152 -7.11 4.11 -6.96
CA ALA A 152 -5.86 4.84 -7.03
C ALA A 152 -4.72 3.83 -7.18
N ASP A 153 -4.07 3.84 -8.34
CA ASP A 153 -2.91 3.00 -8.60
C ASP A 153 -1.68 3.60 -7.89
N LEU A 154 -1.05 2.79 -7.04
CA LEU A 154 0.17 3.15 -6.33
C LEU A 154 1.32 2.26 -6.83
N TYR A 155 2.25 2.84 -7.57
CA TYR A 155 3.41 2.13 -8.10
C TYR A 155 4.52 2.07 -7.07
N VAL A 156 5.09 0.87 -6.90
CA VAL A 156 6.27 0.68 -6.05
C VAL A 156 7.51 1.15 -6.78
N LYS A 157 8.26 2.05 -6.18
CA LYS A 157 9.53 2.55 -6.72
C LYS A 157 10.65 2.28 -5.72
N GLU A 158 11.57 1.39 -6.08
CA GLU A 158 12.74 1.10 -5.25
C GLU A 158 13.53 2.37 -4.95
N CYS A 159 13.90 2.53 -3.69
CA CYS A 159 14.74 3.62 -3.22
C CYS A 159 16.14 3.08 -2.93
N LYS A 160 17.11 3.38 -3.83
CA LYS A 160 18.51 2.98 -3.66
C LYS A 160 19.25 3.99 -2.81
N GLY A 161 19.70 3.54 -1.64
CA GLY A 161 20.45 4.38 -0.70
C GLY A 161 19.58 5.20 0.25
N CYS A 162 18.31 4.81 0.41
CA CYS A 162 17.47 5.34 1.49
C CYS A 162 17.75 4.63 2.81
#